data_21213d0be1db30fd364b9974d4695414
#
_entry.id   21213d0be1db30fd364b9974d4695414
#
_cell.length_a   1.000
_cell.length_b   1.000
_cell.length_c   1.000
_cell.angle_alpha   90.00
_cell.angle_beta   90.00
_cell.angle_gamma   90.00
#
_symmetry.space_group_name_H-M   'P 1'
#
loop_
_entity.id
_entity.type
_entity.pdbx_description
1 polymer ?
#
loop_
_entity_poly.entity_id
_entity_poly.type
_entity_poly.pdbx_seq_one_letter_code
_entity_poly.pdbx_strand_id
1 'polypeptide(L)'
;MNLGKETETIEFKKTTGEMKEAMVSISSILNKHGIGTLYFGVKPSGEVTGQDVSESSLRDVSRAVFENIKPQIYPVIEEVILDNRHLIKVEFSGENAPYSAAGRYYLRTADEDREVSPEELKVFFGTNKYREKWEKGKSEATTKQIDKAAIKTFWQKAVAAGRLPEGRYTSPIILKRFGLIIDDYLTNAGETLFGNTKPVPLKVGIFATNEKLTFLDMKIFEDNIVNLLRIAEEYILKNIRWRNEITGVEREEIPEIPVAVIREVLANSFAHAIYNGRTSHEICIHPGMITVYSPGEYASVHMPEEYIKGNIESEIRNATIAKILYLSKYIEQFGSGFKRIHSLCTDAGIKYSYENGKNGFKFVLYRPQLQSDMINVTLDVTLNGTEMAVLAILKQKPDSSREEVADKISKTVRTVQRALDSLRDKGYIQRVGSKQTPMWEVLK
;
A
#
# COMPACT_ATOMS: atom_id res chain seq x y z
N MET A 1 -32.42 -18.60 -41.96
CA MET A 1 -30.98 -18.44 -41.72
C MET A 1 -30.62 -18.84 -40.30
N ASN A 2 -29.42 -19.38 -40.06
CA ASN A 2 -28.92 -19.73 -38.72
C ASN A 2 -27.57 -19.08 -38.51
N LEU A 3 -27.38 -18.39 -37.37
CA LEU A 3 -26.15 -17.64 -37.02
C LEU A 3 -25.12 -18.50 -36.28
N GLY A 4 -25.35 -19.80 -36.14
CA GLY A 4 -24.52 -20.69 -35.33
C GLY A 4 -24.98 -20.78 -33.89
N LYS A 5 -24.08 -21.14 -32.98
CA LYS A 5 -24.36 -21.25 -31.55
C LYS A 5 -23.86 -20.02 -30.81
N GLU A 6 -24.43 -19.77 -29.65
CA GLU A 6 -23.88 -18.84 -28.67
C GLU A 6 -22.43 -19.19 -28.32
N THR A 7 -21.66 -18.19 -28.02
CA THR A 7 -20.23 -18.34 -27.68
C THR A 7 -19.92 -17.53 -26.42
N GLU A 8 -18.68 -17.54 -26.00
CA GLU A 8 -18.24 -16.70 -24.87
C GLU A 8 -18.38 -15.19 -25.13
N THR A 9 -18.56 -14.76 -26.40
CA THR A 9 -18.64 -13.32 -26.78
C THR A 9 -19.87 -13.00 -27.61
N ILE A 10 -20.70 -14.00 -27.96
CA ILE A 10 -21.92 -13.83 -28.75
C ILE A 10 -23.10 -14.42 -28.00
N GLU A 11 -24.14 -13.63 -27.83
CA GLU A 11 -25.37 -13.99 -27.13
C GLU A 11 -26.61 -13.77 -28.00
N PHE A 12 -27.62 -14.63 -27.86
CA PHE A 12 -28.89 -14.55 -28.57
C PHE A 12 -30.06 -14.41 -27.59
N LYS A 13 -31.01 -13.55 -27.93
CA LYS A 13 -32.30 -13.40 -27.25
C LYS A 13 -33.42 -13.40 -28.24
N LYS A 14 -34.52 -14.08 -27.92
CA LYS A 14 -35.65 -14.20 -28.86
C LYS A 14 -36.31 -12.86 -29.13
N THR A 15 -36.44 -12.04 -28.09
CA THR A 15 -37.09 -10.74 -28.21
C THR A 15 -36.51 -9.78 -27.13
N THR A 16 -36.80 -8.49 -27.26
CA THR A 16 -36.53 -7.47 -26.25
C THR A 16 -37.29 -7.70 -24.93
N GLY A 17 -38.25 -8.65 -24.88
CA GLY A 17 -38.85 -9.08 -23.60
C GLY A 17 -37.86 -9.75 -22.64
N GLU A 18 -36.72 -10.26 -23.13
CA GLU A 18 -35.65 -10.90 -22.36
C GLU A 18 -34.54 -9.87 -21.97
N MET A 19 -34.95 -8.59 -21.72
CA MET A 19 -34.03 -7.47 -21.48
C MET A 19 -33.15 -7.68 -20.22
N LYS A 20 -33.73 -8.26 -19.16
CA LYS A 20 -32.99 -8.50 -17.90
C LYS A 20 -31.87 -9.51 -18.10
N GLU A 21 -32.17 -10.60 -18.77
CA GLU A 21 -31.22 -11.65 -19.13
C GLU A 21 -30.12 -11.11 -20.06
N ALA A 22 -30.52 -10.25 -21.01
CA ALA A 22 -29.58 -9.57 -21.90
C ALA A 22 -28.58 -8.69 -21.12
N MET A 23 -29.04 -7.96 -20.10
CA MET A 23 -28.13 -7.16 -19.26
C MET A 23 -27.16 -8.04 -18.45
N VAL A 24 -27.63 -9.18 -17.94
CA VAL A 24 -26.78 -10.18 -17.26
C VAL A 24 -25.71 -10.68 -18.24
N SER A 25 -26.07 -11.08 -19.42
CA SER A 25 -25.14 -11.58 -20.45
C SER A 25 -24.13 -10.52 -20.89
N ILE A 26 -24.56 -9.27 -21.11
CA ILE A 26 -23.65 -8.15 -21.40
C ILE A 26 -22.61 -7.97 -20.27
N SER A 27 -23.06 -7.93 -19.02
CA SER A 27 -22.13 -7.75 -17.89
C SER A 27 -21.15 -8.91 -17.73
N SER A 28 -21.63 -10.15 -17.91
CA SER A 28 -20.80 -11.35 -17.78
C SER A 28 -19.74 -11.47 -18.87
N ILE A 29 -20.11 -11.15 -20.10
CA ILE A 29 -19.19 -11.12 -21.26
C ILE A 29 -18.15 -10.01 -21.08
N LEU A 30 -18.57 -8.81 -20.68
CA LEU A 30 -17.65 -7.70 -20.38
C LEU A 30 -16.66 -8.06 -19.29
N ASN A 31 -17.09 -8.76 -18.23
CA ASN A 31 -16.26 -9.17 -17.14
C ASN A 31 -15.17 -10.18 -17.53
N LYS A 32 -15.42 -11.00 -18.51
CA LYS A 32 -14.46 -12.02 -18.97
C LYS A 32 -13.62 -11.55 -20.16
N HIS A 33 -14.27 -10.96 -21.16
CA HIS A 33 -13.66 -10.70 -22.47
C HIS A 33 -13.51 -9.21 -22.79
N GLY A 34 -14.24 -8.33 -22.11
CA GLY A 34 -14.21 -6.88 -22.36
C GLY A 34 -14.91 -6.44 -23.64
N ILE A 35 -15.36 -7.37 -24.48
CA ILE A 35 -16.05 -7.09 -25.75
C ILE A 35 -17.02 -8.20 -26.09
N GLY A 36 -18.16 -7.87 -26.70
CA GLY A 36 -19.14 -8.85 -27.14
C GLY A 36 -20.21 -8.30 -28.08
N THR A 37 -21.04 -9.20 -28.54
CA THR A 37 -22.19 -8.89 -29.41
C THR A 37 -23.43 -9.66 -28.92
N LEU A 38 -24.57 -8.97 -28.84
CA LEU A 38 -25.86 -9.57 -28.50
C LEU A 38 -26.86 -9.27 -29.60
N TYR A 39 -27.66 -10.29 -29.94
CA TYR A 39 -28.74 -10.17 -30.94
C TYR A 39 -30.10 -10.44 -30.28
N PHE A 40 -31.05 -9.54 -30.50
CA PHE A 40 -32.45 -9.79 -30.24
C PHE A 40 -33.16 -10.19 -31.57
N GLY A 41 -34.02 -11.18 -31.52
CA GLY A 41 -34.68 -11.77 -32.68
C GLY A 41 -34.04 -13.09 -33.12
N VAL A 42 -33.23 -13.72 -32.26
CA VAL A 42 -32.54 -14.99 -32.53
C VAL A 42 -32.79 -15.96 -31.37
N LYS A 43 -33.11 -17.23 -31.68
CA LYS A 43 -33.18 -18.29 -30.66
C LYS A 43 -31.78 -18.71 -30.20
N PRO A 44 -31.63 -19.29 -29.00
CA PRO A 44 -30.33 -19.83 -28.54
C PRO A 44 -29.72 -20.87 -29.49
N SER A 45 -30.55 -21.53 -30.31
CA SER A 45 -30.09 -22.44 -31.37
C SER A 45 -29.44 -21.74 -32.56
N GLY A 46 -29.43 -20.40 -32.59
CA GLY A 46 -28.98 -19.58 -33.72
C GLY A 46 -30.04 -19.36 -34.80
N GLU A 47 -31.23 -19.93 -34.68
CA GLU A 47 -32.32 -19.72 -35.63
C GLU A 47 -32.83 -18.28 -35.57
N VAL A 48 -32.76 -17.58 -36.70
CA VAL A 48 -33.27 -16.22 -36.83
C VAL A 48 -34.77 -16.22 -36.87
N THR A 49 -35.44 -15.67 -35.86
CA THR A 49 -36.92 -15.55 -35.79
C THR A 49 -37.40 -14.16 -36.18
N GLY A 50 -36.57 -13.16 -35.99
CA GLY A 50 -36.95 -11.76 -36.14
C GLY A 50 -37.81 -11.26 -35.00
N GLN A 51 -37.93 -9.93 -34.90
CA GLN A 51 -38.87 -9.23 -34.02
C GLN A 51 -39.29 -7.89 -34.63
N ASP A 52 -40.28 -7.24 -34.04
CA ASP A 52 -40.61 -5.86 -34.42
C ASP A 52 -39.50 -4.91 -33.95
N VAL A 53 -38.95 -4.15 -34.89
CA VAL A 53 -37.91 -3.15 -34.62
C VAL A 53 -38.44 -1.77 -34.95
N SER A 54 -38.27 -0.85 -34.05
CA SER A 54 -38.64 0.57 -34.21
C SER A 54 -37.56 1.46 -33.50
N GLU A 55 -37.56 2.75 -33.77
CA GLU A 55 -36.73 3.68 -33.03
C GLU A 55 -36.98 3.62 -31.51
N SER A 56 -38.22 3.33 -31.11
CA SER A 56 -38.57 3.17 -29.71
C SER A 56 -37.88 1.95 -29.11
N SER A 57 -37.90 0.80 -29.76
CA SER A 57 -37.25 -0.42 -29.27
C SER A 57 -35.74 -0.29 -29.18
N LEU A 58 -35.09 0.41 -30.14
CA LEU A 58 -33.66 0.71 -30.07
C LEU A 58 -33.32 1.63 -28.89
N ARG A 59 -34.14 2.66 -28.64
CA ARG A 59 -34.00 3.54 -27.47
C ARG A 59 -34.20 2.82 -26.16
N ASP A 60 -35.13 1.88 -26.08
CA ASP A 60 -35.39 1.11 -24.87
C ASP A 60 -34.22 0.19 -24.53
N VAL A 61 -33.59 -0.45 -25.52
CA VAL A 61 -32.32 -1.20 -25.32
C VAL A 61 -31.21 -0.31 -24.83
N SER A 62 -31.03 0.85 -25.47
CA SER A 62 -30.01 1.82 -25.05
C SER A 62 -30.21 2.29 -23.60
N ARG A 63 -31.45 2.62 -23.21
CA ARG A 63 -31.82 3.03 -21.86
C ARG A 63 -31.57 1.89 -20.87
N ALA A 64 -31.94 0.66 -21.20
CA ALA A 64 -31.72 -0.50 -20.35
C ALA A 64 -30.22 -0.73 -20.06
N VAL A 65 -29.37 -0.62 -21.07
CA VAL A 65 -27.91 -0.72 -20.88
C VAL A 65 -27.43 0.41 -19.98
N PHE A 66 -27.83 1.66 -20.22
CA PHE A 66 -27.41 2.82 -19.43
C PHE A 66 -27.82 2.73 -17.95
N GLU A 67 -29.04 2.25 -17.68
CA GLU A 67 -29.58 2.15 -16.32
C GLU A 67 -28.98 0.98 -15.53
N ASN A 68 -28.80 -0.18 -16.17
CA ASN A 68 -28.51 -1.43 -15.49
C ASN A 68 -27.01 -1.81 -15.48
N ILE A 69 -26.22 -1.40 -16.49
CA ILE A 69 -24.79 -1.75 -16.55
C ILE A 69 -23.94 -0.66 -15.87
N LYS A 70 -23.15 -1.07 -14.90
CA LYS A 70 -22.22 -0.19 -14.19
C LYS A 70 -20.85 -0.88 -14.04
N PRO A 71 -19.72 -0.15 -14.28
CA PRO A 71 -19.62 1.19 -14.87
C PRO A 71 -20.34 1.34 -16.20
N GLN A 72 -20.68 2.56 -16.59
CA GLN A 72 -21.39 2.82 -17.83
C GLN A 72 -20.58 2.42 -19.06
N ILE A 73 -21.26 1.87 -20.07
CA ILE A 73 -20.74 1.60 -21.41
C ILE A 73 -21.61 2.30 -22.45
N TYR A 74 -21.07 2.45 -23.64
CA TYR A 74 -21.74 3.09 -24.77
C TYR A 74 -21.76 2.10 -25.95
N PRO A 75 -22.75 1.17 -26.01
CA PRO A 75 -22.82 0.18 -27.08
C PRO A 75 -23.27 0.81 -28.40
N VAL A 76 -22.89 0.16 -29.49
CA VAL A 76 -23.48 0.42 -30.82
C VAL A 76 -24.71 -0.44 -30.92
N ILE A 77 -25.87 0.16 -31.15
CA ILE A 77 -27.17 -0.52 -31.25
C ILE A 77 -27.76 -0.19 -32.63
N GLU A 78 -27.96 -1.20 -33.43
CA GLU A 78 -28.43 -1.04 -34.80
C GLU A 78 -29.47 -2.09 -35.17
N GLU A 79 -30.34 -1.75 -36.10
CA GLU A 79 -31.20 -2.69 -36.76
C GLU A 79 -30.43 -3.45 -37.85
N VAL A 80 -30.55 -4.75 -37.86
CA VAL A 80 -29.99 -5.64 -38.90
C VAL A 80 -31.09 -6.45 -39.53
N ILE A 81 -31.10 -6.50 -40.86
CA ILE A 81 -32.09 -7.32 -41.60
C ILE A 81 -31.40 -8.57 -42.15
N LEU A 82 -31.84 -9.74 -41.71
CA LEU A 82 -31.33 -11.02 -42.15
C LEU A 82 -32.52 -11.92 -42.62
N ASP A 83 -32.46 -12.46 -43.82
CA ASP A 83 -33.53 -13.27 -44.38
C ASP A 83 -34.94 -12.60 -44.33
N ASN A 84 -35.00 -11.30 -44.65
CA ASN A 84 -36.21 -10.49 -44.54
C ASN A 84 -36.81 -10.42 -43.14
N ARG A 85 -36.00 -10.66 -42.10
CA ARG A 85 -36.35 -10.55 -40.67
C ARG A 85 -35.54 -9.46 -40.02
N HIS A 86 -36.22 -8.68 -39.20
CA HIS A 86 -35.62 -7.54 -38.48
C HIS A 86 -35.09 -8.01 -37.14
N LEU A 87 -33.88 -7.63 -36.80
CA LEU A 87 -33.19 -7.93 -35.54
C LEU A 87 -32.60 -6.66 -34.95
N ILE A 88 -32.35 -6.66 -33.65
CA ILE A 88 -31.50 -5.64 -33.00
C ILE A 88 -30.16 -6.29 -32.70
N LYS A 89 -29.08 -5.67 -33.21
CA LYS A 89 -27.71 -6.03 -32.89
C LYS A 89 -27.16 -5.02 -31.87
N VAL A 90 -26.54 -5.51 -30.84
CA VAL A 90 -25.87 -4.70 -29.78
C VAL A 90 -24.40 -5.09 -29.72
N GLU A 91 -23.52 -4.23 -30.18
CA GLU A 91 -22.06 -4.38 -30.02
C GLU A 91 -21.60 -3.59 -28.83
N PHE A 92 -20.90 -4.20 -27.92
CA PHE A 92 -20.49 -3.57 -26.69
C PHE A 92 -19.04 -3.89 -26.36
N SER A 93 -18.38 -2.92 -25.76
CA SER A 93 -17.03 -3.05 -25.24
C SER A 93 -16.86 -2.25 -23.96
N GLY A 94 -15.88 -2.67 -23.14
CA GLY A 94 -15.57 -1.96 -21.91
C GLY A 94 -14.26 -2.44 -21.33
N GLU A 95 -13.53 -1.47 -20.77
CA GLU A 95 -12.22 -1.70 -20.17
C GLU A 95 -12.24 -1.59 -18.64
N ASN A 96 -13.39 -1.31 -18.04
CA ASN A 96 -13.51 -0.97 -16.62
C ASN A 96 -14.21 -2.08 -15.81
N ALA A 97 -13.93 -3.37 -16.14
CA ALA A 97 -14.41 -4.47 -15.30
C ALA A 97 -13.94 -4.30 -13.84
N PRO A 98 -14.75 -4.72 -12.82
CA PRO A 98 -15.97 -5.51 -12.97
C PRO A 98 -17.22 -4.69 -13.30
N TYR A 99 -17.99 -5.19 -14.24
CA TYR A 99 -19.29 -4.65 -14.61
C TYR A 99 -20.40 -5.36 -13.86
N SER A 100 -21.35 -4.62 -13.31
CA SER A 100 -22.56 -5.16 -12.70
C SER A 100 -23.76 -5.04 -13.64
N ALA A 101 -24.69 -5.98 -13.55
CA ALA A 101 -26.04 -5.84 -14.07
C ALA A 101 -27.03 -5.74 -12.90
N ALA A 102 -27.76 -4.62 -12.82
CA ALA A 102 -28.69 -4.33 -11.73
C ALA A 102 -28.08 -4.55 -10.33
N GLY A 103 -26.81 -4.17 -10.13
CA GLY A 103 -26.08 -4.25 -8.87
C GLY A 103 -25.48 -5.62 -8.53
N ARG A 104 -25.64 -6.63 -9.40
CA ARG A 104 -25.00 -7.95 -9.26
C ARG A 104 -23.92 -8.16 -10.30
N TYR A 105 -22.95 -9.00 -10.00
CA TYR A 105 -21.81 -9.29 -10.85
C TYR A 105 -21.91 -10.70 -11.41
N TYR A 106 -21.63 -10.85 -12.70
CA TYR A 106 -21.71 -12.13 -13.40
C TYR A 106 -20.42 -12.38 -14.17
N LEU A 107 -20.07 -13.65 -14.33
CA LEU A 107 -18.92 -14.09 -15.11
C LEU A 107 -19.34 -15.14 -16.13
N ARG A 108 -18.92 -14.95 -17.39
CA ARG A 108 -19.19 -15.87 -18.48
C ARG A 108 -18.42 -17.18 -18.32
N THR A 109 -19.10 -18.31 -18.39
CA THR A 109 -18.50 -19.64 -18.35
C THR A 109 -19.09 -20.44 -19.51
N ALA A 110 -18.31 -20.56 -20.58
CA ALA A 110 -18.79 -21.06 -21.88
C ALA A 110 -19.96 -20.22 -22.42
N ASP A 111 -21.18 -20.73 -22.42
CA ASP A 111 -22.42 -20.07 -22.83
C ASP A 111 -23.37 -19.73 -21.66
N GLU A 112 -22.89 -19.90 -20.40
CA GLU A 112 -23.67 -19.63 -19.20
C GLU A 112 -23.19 -18.40 -18.46
N ASP A 113 -24.12 -17.68 -17.83
CA ASP A 113 -23.86 -16.50 -16.99
C ASP A 113 -23.98 -16.88 -15.53
N ARG A 114 -22.85 -17.01 -14.84
CA ARG A 114 -22.78 -17.37 -13.43
C ARG A 114 -22.66 -16.13 -12.55
N GLU A 115 -23.49 -16.03 -11.52
CA GLU A 115 -23.34 -14.98 -10.49
C GLU A 115 -22.02 -15.18 -9.71
N VAL A 116 -21.28 -14.11 -9.53
CA VAL A 116 -19.98 -14.10 -8.82
C VAL A 116 -20.25 -14.02 -7.33
N SER A 117 -19.67 -14.93 -6.55
CA SER A 117 -19.81 -14.93 -5.09
C SER A 117 -19.11 -13.72 -4.43
N PRO A 118 -19.47 -13.35 -3.18
CA PRO A 118 -18.79 -12.28 -2.46
C PRO A 118 -17.28 -12.51 -2.29
N GLU A 119 -16.86 -13.77 -2.16
CA GLU A 119 -15.44 -14.15 -2.05
C GLU A 119 -14.71 -13.92 -3.38
N GLU A 120 -15.33 -14.35 -4.48
CA GLU A 120 -14.80 -14.14 -5.83
C GLU A 120 -14.78 -12.65 -6.20
N LEU A 121 -15.75 -11.85 -5.73
CA LEU A 121 -15.76 -10.39 -5.91
C LEU A 121 -14.55 -9.74 -5.28
N LYS A 122 -14.12 -10.18 -4.10
CA LYS A 122 -12.88 -9.68 -3.47
C LYS A 122 -11.66 -9.93 -4.36
N VAL A 123 -11.59 -11.11 -4.98
CA VAL A 123 -10.53 -11.43 -5.95
C VAL A 123 -10.67 -10.57 -7.20
N PHE A 124 -11.89 -10.39 -7.71
CA PHE A 124 -12.16 -9.57 -8.90
C PHE A 124 -11.75 -8.11 -8.73
N PHE A 125 -12.10 -7.49 -7.60
CA PHE A 125 -11.65 -6.14 -7.26
C PHE A 125 -10.17 -6.09 -6.86
N GLY A 126 -9.61 -7.21 -6.42
CA GLY A 126 -8.22 -7.36 -6.02
C GLY A 126 -7.24 -7.68 -7.15
N THR A 127 -7.71 -8.04 -8.35
CA THR A 127 -6.82 -8.50 -9.42
C THR A 127 -5.90 -7.41 -9.97
N ASN A 128 -4.68 -7.81 -10.34
CA ASN A 128 -3.56 -6.96 -10.80
C ASN A 128 -3.92 -5.97 -11.93
N LYS A 129 -4.92 -6.25 -12.76
CA LYS A 129 -5.32 -5.37 -13.88
C LYS A 129 -5.71 -3.94 -13.46
N TYR A 130 -6.37 -3.78 -12.29
CA TYR A 130 -6.69 -2.45 -11.76
C TYR A 130 -5.49 -1.74 -11.14
N ARG A 131 -4.57 -2.53 -10.56
CA ARG A 131 -3.35 -2.04 -9.90
C ARG A 131 -2.33 -1.54 -10.92
N GLU A 132 -2.13 -2.30 -12.00
CA GLU A 132 -1.30 -1.86 -13.12
C GLU A 132 -1.84 -0.60 -13.83
N LYS A 133 -3.17 -0.44 -13.88
CA LYS A 133 -3.80 0.75 -14.47
C LYS A 133 -3.46 2.01 -13.68
N TRP A 134 -3.46 1.96 -12.33
CA TRP A 134 -3.11 3.14 -11.54
C TRP A 134 -1.68 3.60 -11.78
N GLU A 135 -0.69 2.71 -11.71
CA GLU A 135 0.71 3.07 -11.93
C GLU A 135 0.97 3.73 -13.30
N LYS A 136 0.31 3.18 -14.33
CA LYS A 136 0.42 3.64 -15.72
C LYS A 136 -0.52 4.80 -16.04
N GLY A 137 -1.44 5.13 -15.14
CA GLY A 137 -2.36 6.26 -15.31
C GLY A 137 -1.61 7.59 -15.37
N LYS A 138 -2.12 8.53 -16.15
CA LYS A 138 -1.61 9.90 -16.25
C LYS A 138 -1.87 10.63 -14.94
N SER A 139 -0.83 11.23 -14.35
CA SER A 139 -0.96 12.12 -13.21
C SER A 139 -1.20 13.57 -13.65
N GLU A 140 -1.42 14.47 -12.68
CA GLU A 140 -1.51 15.92 -12.97
C GLU A 140 -0.14 16.57 -13.12
N ALA A 141 0.93 15.92 -12.66
CA ALA A 141 2.28 16.45 -12.70
C ALA A 141 2.90 16.34 -14.11
N THR A 142 3.50 17.42 -14.55
CA THR A 142 4.21 17.46 -15.83
C THR A 142 5.66 16.98 -15.70
N THR A 143 6.30 16.67 -16.83
CA THR A 143 7.74 16.31 -16.88
C THR A 143 8.67 17.45 -16.41
N LYS A 144 8.16 18.64 -16.16
CA LYS A 144 8.91 19.77 -15.56
C LYS A 144 8.92 19.68 -14.02
N GLN A 145 7.97 18.96 -13.44
CA GLN A 145 7.79 18.82 -11.99
C GLN A 145 8.46 17.55 -11.48
N ILE A 146 9.72 17.36 -11.85
CA ILE A 146 10.54 16.20 -11.44
C ILE A 146 11.65 16.61 -10.47
N ASP A 147 11.95 15.76 -9.52
CA ASP A 147 13.14 15.82 -8.70
C ASP A 147 14.32 15.17 -9.43
N LYS A 148 15.14 16.01 -10.08
CA LYS A 148 16.33 15.56 -10.80
C LYS A 148 17.37 14.91 -9.88
N ALA A 149 17.43 15.32 -8.59
CA ALA A 149 18.37 14.74 -7.63
C ALA A 149 17.94 13.32 -7.23
N ALA A 150 16.64 13.09 -7.05
CA ALA A 150 16.10 11.75 -6.81
C ALA A 150 16.37 10.80 -7.99
N ILE A 151 16.15 11.25 -9.23
CA ILE A 151 16.48 10.46 -10.43
C ILE A 151 17.97 10.16 -10.52
N LYS A 152 18.83 11.14 -10.21
CA LYS A 152 20.28 10.95 -10.18
C LYS A 152 20.69 9.92 -9.13
N THR A 153 20.13 10.03 -7.93
CA THR A 153 20.37 9.08 -6.83
C THR A 153 19.97 7.66 -7.21
N PHE A 154 18.79 7.49 -7.80
CA PHE A 154 18.33 6.21 -8.32
C PHE A 154 19.32 5.63 -9.33
N TRP A 155 19.70 6.43 -10.35
CA TRP A 155 20.62 5.99 -11.40
C TRP A 155 21.96 5.54 -10.82
N GLN A 156 22.57 6.37 -9.97
CA GLN A 156 23.86 6.06 -9.34
C GLN A 156 23.83 4.77 -8.54
N LYS A 157 22.76 4.57 -7.73
CA LYS A 157 22.60 3.33 -6.96
C LYS A 157 22.40 2.12 -7.86
N ALA A 158 21.64 2.25 -8.93
CA ALA A 158 21.35 1.16 -9.86
C ALA A 158 22.60 0.72 -10.66
N VAL A 159 23.42 1.70 -11.07
CA VAL A 159 24.72 1.43 -11.73
C VAL A 159 25.71 0.81 -10.74
N ALA A 160 25.85 1.38 -9.54
CA ALA A 160 26.73 0.84 -8.50
C ALA A 160 26.34 -0.59 -8.07
N ALA A 161 25.05 -0.94 -8.17
CA ALA A 161 24.54 -2.30 -7.93
C ALA A 161 24.76 -3.25 -9.12
N GLY A 162 25.31 -2.78 -10.25
CA GLY A 162 25.44 -3.57 -11.49
C GLY A 162 24.11 -3.91 -12.16
N ARG A 163 23.02 -3.25 -11.77
CA ARG A 163 21.65 -3.53 -12.27
C ARG A 163 21.24 -2.65 -13.45
N LEU A 164 22.00 -1.59 -13.69
CA LEU A 164 21.95 -0.79 -14.93
C LEU A 164 23.36 -0.61 -15.49
N PRO A 165 23.50 -0.56 -16.83
CA PRO A 165 24.81 -0.33 -17.45
C PRO A 165 25.30 1.08 -17.14
N GLU A 166 26.60 1.25 -17.07
CA GLU A 166 27.24 2.56 -17.07
C GLU A 166 26.90 3.32 -18.37
N GLY A 167 26.86 4.63 -18.30
CA GLY A 167 26.61 5.45 -19.48
C GLY A 167 26.04 6.84 -19.17
N ARG A 168 25.77 7.59 -20.23
CA ARG A 168 25.11 8.89 -20.11
C ARG A 168 23.64 8.69 -19.74
N TYR A 169 23.22 9.33 -18.65
CA TYR A 169 21.83 9.39 -18.26
C TYR A 169 21.31 10.81 -18.37
N THR A 170 20.05 10.95 -18.75
CA THR A 170 19.27 12.18 -18.56
C THR A 170 17.92 11.79 -17.98
N SER A 171 17.29 12.70 -17.23
CA SER A 171 15.98 12.42 -16.63
C SER A 171 14.94 11.97 -17.67
N PRO A 172 14.81 12.60 -18.85
CA PRO A 172 13.86 12.12 -19.87
C PRO A 172 14.14 10.69 -20.35
N ILE A 173 15.40 10.30 -20.52
CA ILE A 173 15.76 8.92 -20.93
C ILE A 173 15.31 7.92 -19.87
N ILE A 174 15.56 8.20 -18.58
CA ILE A 174 15.17 7.32 -17.48
C ILE A 174 13.63 7.22 -17.42
N LEU A 175 12.93 8.35 -17.42
CA LEU A 175 11.48 8.36 -17.35
C LEU A 175 10.84 7.57 -18.50
N LYS A 176 11.32 7.77 -19.73
CA LYS A 176 10.83 7.06 -20.91
C LYS A 176 11.15 5.55 -20.85
N ARG A 177 12.38 5.18 -20.46
CA ARG A 177 12.83 3.79 -20.37
C ARG A 177 11.96 2.96 -19.43
N PHE A 178 11.47 3.55 -18.33
CA PHE A 178 10.67 2.86 -17.34
C PHE A 178 9.15 3.11 -17.49
N GLY A 179 8.72 3.76 -18.56
CA GLY A 179 7.30 4.04 -18.81
C GLY A 179 6.67 4.95 -17.75
N LEU A 180 7.45 5.94 -17.26
CA LEU A 180 7.04 6.87 -16.20
C LEU A 180 6.48 8.19 -16.74
N ILE A 181 6.31 8.30 -18.07
CA ILE A 181 5.72 9.47 -18.73
C ILE A 181 4.70 9.04 -19.78
N ILE A 182 3.68 9.87 -19.93
CA ILE A 182 2.69 9.85 -21.01
C ILE A 182 2.61 11.26 -21.56
N ASP A 183 3.01 11.45 -22.84
CA ASP A 183 3.17 12.75 -23.45
C ASP A 183 4.09 13.65 -22.60
N ASP A 184 3.62 14.80 -22.16
CA ASP A 184 4.35 15.76 -21.30
C ASP A 184 4.05 15.59 -19.80
N TYR A 185 3.34 14.54 -19.40
CA TYR A 185 2.94 14.30 -18.02
C TYR A 185 3.64 13.09 -17.44
N LEU A 186 3.81 13.08 -16.12
CA LEU A 186 4.24 11.90 -15.42
C LEU A 186 3.08 10.88 -15.36
N THR A 187 3.42 9.59 -15.28
CA THR A 187 2.46 8.59 -14.79
C THR A 187 2.33 8.73 -13.29
N ASN A 188 1.28 8.14 -12.69
CA ASN A 188 1.15 8.12 -11.23
C ASN A 188 2.38 7.50 -10.55
N ALA A 189 2.93 6.41 -11.10
CA ALA A 189 4.19 5.85 -10.62
C ALA A 189 5.37 6.81 -10.80
N GLY A 190 5.42 7.55 -11.91
CA GLY A 190 6.47 8.53 -12.21
C GLY A 190 6.47 9.69 -11.21
N GLU A 191 5.29 10.24 -10.91
CA GLU A 191 5.12 11.29 -9.93
C GLU A 191 5.46 10.80 -8.52
N THR A 192 4.93 9.65 -8.12
CA THR A 192 5.15 9.06 -6.81
C THR A 192 6.64 8.74 -6.55
N LEU A 193 7.38 8.28 -7.58
CA LEU A 193 8.80 7.94 -7.47
C LEU A 193 9.72 9.17 -7.54
N PHE A 194 9.41 10.14 -8.40
CA PHE A 194 10.36 11.20 -8.79
C PHE A 194 9.73 12.60 -8.91
N GLY A 195 8.45 12.77 -8.57
CA GLY A 195 7.81 14.09 -8.58
C GLY A 195 8.36 15.00 -7.49
N ASN A 196 8.40 16.31 -7.75
CA ASN A 196 8.68 17.34 -6.75
C ASN A 196 7.39 17.97 -6.20
N THR A 197 6.23 17.41 -6.53
CA THR A 197 4.89 17.79 -6.07
C THR A 197 4.58 17.32 -4.65
N LYS A 198 5.52 16.59 -4.01
CA LYS A 198 5.37 15.99 -2.68
C LYS A 198 4.19 15.01 -2.60
N PRO A 199 4.18 13.98 -3.48
CA PRO A 199 3.00 13.15 -3.69
C PRO A 199 2.69 12.18 -2.55
N VAL A 200 3.66 11.89 -1.68
CA VAL A 200 3.52 10.84 -0.64
C VAL A 200 3.73 11.42 0.76
N PRO A 201 2.75 11.32 1.66
CA PRO A 201 2.91 11.70 3.05
C PRO A 201 3.49 10.54 3.88
N LEU A 202 4.46 10.87 4.76
CA LEU A 202 5.06 10.00 5.73
C LEU A 202 5.03 10.65 7.12
N LYS A 203 4.41 10.00 8.08
CA LYS A 203 4.45 10.37 9.50
C LYS A 203 5.48 9.52 10.22
N VAL A 204 6.32 10.15 11.01
CA VAL A 204 7.28 9.46 11.87
C VAL A 204 7.15 9.94 13.29
N GLY A 205 7.29 9.06 14.26
CA GLY A 205 7.18 9.45 15.67
C GLY A 205 7.94 8.52 16.61
N ILE A 206 8.35 9.09 17.75
CA ILE A 206 8.95 8.37 18.87
C ILE A 206 7.96 8.45 20.03
N PHE A 207 7.66 7.32 20.62
CA PHE A 207 6.71 7.20 21.71
C PHE A 207 7.38 6.85 23.03
N ALA A 208 6.84 7.40 24.12
CA ALA A 208 7.35 7.15 25.47
C ALA A 208 7.03 5.73 25.97
N THR A 209 5.96 5.13 25.44
CA THR A 209 5.48 3.79 25.80
C THR A 209 5.20 2.97 24.55
N ASN A 210 4.89 1.68 24.73
CA ASN A 210 4.47 0.83 23.61
C ASN A 210 3.06 1.17 23.08
N GLU A 211 2.33 2.06 23.74
CA GLU A 211 1.04 2.57 23.27
C GLU A 211 1.24 3.93 22.57
N LYS A 212 0.42 4.22 21.55
CA LYS A 212 0.43 5.49 20.81
C LYS A 212 -0.25 6.64 21.59
N LEU A 213 0.01 6.78 22.90
CA LEU A 213 -0.64 7.79 23.73
C LEU A 213 0.22 9.03 23.95
N THR A 214 1.53 8.86 24.11
CA THR A 214 2.46 9.95 24.41
C THR A 214 3.65 9.87 23.48
N PHE A 215 3.80 10.85 22.60
CA PHE A 215 4.95 10.94 21.70
C PHE A 215 6.00 11.91 22.25
N LEU A 216 7.27 11.54 22.05
CA LEU A 216 8.44 12.34 22.41
C LEU A 216 8.93 13.17 21.23
N ASP A 217 8.76 12.67 20.00
CA ASP A 217 9.02 13.39 18.76
C ASP A 217 7.98 12.96 17.71
N MET A 218 7.55 13.89 16.88
CA MET A 218 6.66 13.61 15.75
C MET A 218 6.99 14.55 14.60
N LYS A 219 7.14 13.99 13.40
CA LYS A 219 7.39 14.74 12.17
C LYS A 219 6.53 14.23 11.04
N ILE A 220 6.17 15.12 10.15
CA ILE A 220 5.47 14.80 8.92
C ILE A 220 6.36 15.25 7.76
N PHE A 221 6.60 14.32 6.84
CA PHE A 221 7.32 14.56 5.60
C PHE A 221 6.38 14.33 4.42
N GLU A 222 6.52 15.13 3.40
CA GLU A 222 5.84 14.96 2.13
C GLU A 222 6.89 15.06 1.03
N ASP A 223 7.09 13.97 0.30
CA ASP A 223 8.11 13.90 -0.76
C ASP A 223 7.80 12.72 -1.71
N ASN A 224 8.67 12.49 -2.67
CA ASN A 224 8.67 11.28 -3.48
C ASN A 224 9.26 10.08 -2.71
N ILE A 225 8.95 8.86 -3.15
CA ILE A 225 9.39 7.62 -2.47
C ILE A 225 10.90 7.53 -2.31
N VAL A 226 11.68 7.95 -3.32
CA VAL A 226 13.15 7.83 -3.27
C VAL A 226 13.73 8.65 -2.12
N ASN A 227 13.20 9.85 -1.90
CA ASN A 227 13.60 10.69 -0.77
C ASN A 227 13.04 10.16 0.55
N LEU A 228 11.78 9.74 0.58
CA LEU A 228 11.14 9.24 1.80
C LEU A 228 11.79 7.97 2.33
N LEU A 229 12.23 7.07 1.45
CA LEU A 229 12.98 5.87 1.88
C LEU A 229 14.26 6.24 2.62
N ARG A 230 15.01 7.22 2.10
CA ARG A 230 16.22 7.70 2.78
C ARG A 230 15.89 8.38 4.11
N ILE A 231 14.89 9.26 4.13
CA ILE A 231 14.44 9.95 5.35
C ILE A 231 13.97 8.93 6.40
N ALA A 232 13.20 7.94 6.01
CA ALA A 232 12.68 6.90 6.89
C ALA A 232 13.80 6.04 7.50
N GLU A 233 14.75 5.59 6.66
CA GLU A 233 15.91 4.82 7.09
C GLU A 233 16.77 5.65 8.08
N GLU A 234 17.14 6.87 7.72
CA GLU A 234 17.92 7.78 8.56
C GLU A 234 17.23 8.07 9.90
N TYR A 235 15.88 8.28 9.87
CA TYR A 235 15.10 8.52 11.07
C TYR A 235 15.12 7.32 12.02
N ILE A 236 14.92 6.11 11.49
CA ILE A 236 14.97 4.88 12.30
C ILE A 236 16.38 4.70 12.86
N LEU A 237 17.42 4.72 12.01
CA LEU A 237 18.80 4.45 12.42
C LEU A 237 19.33 5.46 13.46
N LYS A 238 18.87 6.72 13.40
CA LYS A 238 19.22 7.74 14.37
C LYS A 238 18.57 7.52 15.75
N ASN A 239 17.46 6.81 15.80
CA ASN A 239 16.62 6.69 17.01
C ASN A 239 16.54 5.26 17.56
N ILE A 240 17.34 4.33 17.01
CA ILE A 240 17.55 3.00 17.56
C ILE A 240 18.87 2.93 18.32
N ARG A 241 19.03 1.87 19.11
CA ARG A 241 20.26 1.64 19.89
C ARG A 241 21.33 1.02 19.01
N TRP A 242 22.57 1.37 19.31
CA TRP A 242 23.76 0.81 18.69
C TRP A 242 24.64 0.22 19.78
N ARG A 243 25.19 -0.96 19.54
CA ARG A 243 26.22 -1.57 20.38
C ARG A 243 27.56 -1.51 19.66
N ASN A 244 28.62 -1.44 20.45
CA ASN A 244 29.98 -1.48 19.94
C ASN A 244 30.56 -2.86 20.22
N GLU A 245 31.03 -3.54 19.20
CA GLU A 245 31.83 -4.76 19.34
C GLU A 245 33.25 -4.46 18.93
N ILE A 246 34.21 -4.93 19.74
CA ILE A 246 35.64 -4.82 19.41
C ILE A 246 36.07 -6.15 18.86
N THR A 247 36.26 -6.21 17.54
CA THR A 247 36.75 -7.40 16.85
C THR A 247 38.21 -7.17 16.45
N GLY A 248 39.15 -7.58 17.33
CA GLY A 248 40.57 -7.30 17.15
C GLY A 248 40.94 -5.84 17.39
N VAL A 249 41.41 -5.12 16.38
CA VAL A 249 41.88 -3.71 16.47
C VAL A 249 40.77 -2.73 16.01
N GLU A 250 39.70 -3.23 15.37
CA GLU A 250 38.62 -2.41 14.84
C GLU A 250 37.39 -2.44 15.76
N ARG A 251 36.75 -1.30 15.86
CA ARG A 251 35.47 -1.12 16.56
C ARG A 251 34.37 -1.12 15.53
N GLU A 252 33.46 -2.06 15.63
CA GLU A 252 32.28 -2.16 14.79
C GLU A 252 31.02 -1.66 15.52
N GLU A 253 30.27 -0.77 14.87
CA GLU A 253 28.99 -0.26 15.39
C GLU A 253 27.85 -1.10 14.80
N ILE A 254 27.17 -1.85 15.66
CA ILE A 254 26.11 -2.77 15.26
C ILE A 254 24.77 -2.22 15.75
N PRO A 255 23.81 -1.95 14.83
CA PRO A 255 22.45 -1.52 15.23
C PRO A 255 21.69 -2.68 15.85
N GLU A 256 20.80 -2.38 16.80
CA GLU A 256 19.96 -3.39 17.45
C GLU A 256 19.01 -4.12 16.48
N ILE A 257 18.65 -3.51 15.36
CA ILE A 257 17.93 -4.10 14.25
C ILE A 257 18.79 -3.93 12.99
N PRO A 258 19.11 -5.01 12.27
CA PRO A 258 19.96 -4.93 11.09
C PRO A 258 19.40 -3.97 10.04
N VAL A 259 20.28 -3.15 9.45
CA VAL A 259 19.92 -2.18 8.40
C VAL A 259 19.19 -2.86 7.23
N ALA A 260 19.59 -4.08 6.88
CA ALA A 260 18.96 -4.85 5.81
C ALA A 260 17.48 -5.18 6.11
N VAL A 261 17.12 -5.49 7.36
CA VAL A 261 15.73 -5.70 7.77
C VAL A 261 14.94 -4.41 7.63
N ILE A 262 15.47 -3.29 8.14
CA ILE A 262 14.81 -1.98 8.06
C ILE A 262 14.55 -1.61 6.62
N ARG A 263 15.53 -1.73 5.73
CA ARG A 263 15.42 -1.42 4.30
C ARG A 263 14.35 -2.27 3.62
N GLU A 264 14.35 -3.57 3.86
CA GLU A 264 13.39 -4.49 3.24
C GLU A 264 11.96 -4.18 3.69
N VAL A 265 11.73 -3.94 4.99
CA VAL A 265 10.41 -3.58 5.53
C VAL A 265 9.93 -2.24 4.96
N LEU A 266 10.81 -1.22 4.90
CA LEU A 266 10.47 0.08 4.34
C LEU A 266 10.15 -0.02 2.84
N ALA A 267 10.99 -0.69 2.06
CA ALA A 267 10.79 -0.84 0.63
C ALA A 267 9.49 -1.58 0.31
N ASN A 268 9.17 -2.66 1.05
CA ASN A 268 7.91 -3.38 0.92
C ASN A 268 6.71 -2.51 1.30
N SER A 269 6.83 -1.68 2.34
CA SER A 269 5.76 -0.75 2.73
C SER A 269 5.38 0.20 1.60
N PHE A 270 6.36 0.74 0.86
CA PHE A 270 6.09 1.60 -0.30
C PHE A 270 5.69 0.81 -1.56
N ALA A 271 6.30 -0.34 -1.83
CA ALA A 271 5.98 -1.15 -3.01
C ALA A 271 4.55 -1.71 -3.00
N HIS A 272 3.98 -1.92 -1.81
CA HIS A 272 2.65 -2.53 -1.66
C HIS A 272 1.55 -1.56 -1.21
N ALA A 273 1.85 -0.27 -1.04
CA ALA A 273 0.87 0.74 -0.63
C ALA A 273 -0.22 1.01 -1.66
N ILE A 274 -1.36 1.52 -1.19
CA ILE A 274 -2.39 2.17 -2.01
C ILE A 274 -2.17 3.68 -1.92
N TYR A 275 -1.89 4.29 -3.05
CA TYR A 275 -1.63 5.73 -3.18
C TYR A 275 -2.93 6.44 -3.60
N ASN A 276 -3.83 6.71 -2.66
CA ASN A 276 -5.13 7.37 -2.90
C ASN A 276 -5.23 8.78 -2.29
N GLY A 277 -4.13 9.32 -1.76
CA GLY A 277 -4.05 10.64 -1.14
C GLY A 277 -4.76 10.79 0.21
N ARG A 278 -5.45 9.74 0.72
CA ARG A 278 -6.24 9.81 1.96
C ARG A 278 -5.51 9.33 3.20
N THR A 279 -4.50 8.50 3.03
CA THR A 279 -3.77 7.85 4.13
C THR A 279 -2.27 8.04 3.95
N SER A 280 -1.55 8.19 5.07
CA SER A 280 -0.10 8.34 5.09
C SER A 280 0.58 7.06 5.53
N HIS A 281 1.81 6.84 5.08
CA HIS A 281 2.73 5.91 5.71
C HIS A 281 3.03 6.38 7.13
N GLU A 282 3.22 5.44 8.07
CA GLU A 282 3.60 5.79 9.43
C GLU A 282 4.74 4.91 9.93
N ILE A 283 5.70 5.53 10.61
CA ILE A 283 6.78 4.85 11.32
C ILE A 283 6.72 5.30 12.77
N CYS A 284 6.53 4.34 13.68
CA CYS A 284 6.50 4.63 15.10
C CYS A 284 7.59 3.83 15.81
N ILE A 285 8.44 4.53 16.53
CA ILE A 285 9.51 3.96 17.35
C ILE A 285 9.05 3.99 18.80
N HIS A 286 8.87 2.82 19.37
CA HIS A 286 8.49 2.60 20.75
C HIS A 286 9.67 2.04 21.56
N PRO A 287 9.60 2.04 22.90
CA PRO A 287 10.66 1.44 23.72
C PRO A 287 10.93 -0.04 23.39
N GLY A 288 9.88 -0.81 23.11
CA GLY A 288 9.95 -2.26 22.86
C GLY A 288 9.77 -2.68 21.42
N MET A 289 9.38 -1.79 20.51
CA MET A 289 9.09 -2.16 19.11
C MET A 289 9.22 -0.97 18.15
N ILE A 290 9.40 -1.30 16.86
CA ILE A 290 9.25 -0.35 15.75
C ILE A 290 8.08 -0.83 14.90
N THR A 291 7.16 0.05 14.56
CA THR A 291 6.06 -0.27 13.67
C THR A 291 6.18 0.52 12.37
N VAL A 292 5.94 -0.17 11.25
CA VAL A 292 5.88 0.43 9.92
C VAL A 292 4.49 0.14 9.35
N TYR A 293 3.72 1.19 9.13
CA TYR A 293 2.37 1.10 8.56
C TYR A 293 2.38 1.54 7.11
N SER A 294 1.75 0.73 6.28
CA SER A 294 1.55 0.95 4.85
C SER A 294 0.06 1.11 4.55
N PRO A 295 -0.37 2.16 3.83
CA PRO A 295 -1.74 2.31 3.38
C PRO A 295 -2.20 1.18 2.46
N GLY A 296 -3.42 0.69 2.69
CA GLY A 296 -4.03 -0.39 1.90
C GLY A 296 -3.88 -1.76 2.56
N GLU A 297 -4.95 -2.55 2.45
CA GLU A 297 -4.95 -3.93 2.93
C GLU A 297 -3.86 -4.78 2.26
N TYR A 298 -3.50 -5.88 2.87
CA TYR A 298 -2.56 -6.84 2.30
C TYR A 298 -3.04 -7.33 0.93
N ALA A 299 -2.14 -7.32 -0.05
CA ALA A 299 -2.52 -7.41 -1.45
C ALA A 299 -2.70 -8.83 -1.98
N SER A 300 -2.20 -9.84 -1.26
CA SER A 300 -2.22 -11.23 -1.70
C SER A 300 -3.36 -12.01 -1.07
N VAL A 301 -3.79 -13.06 -1.77
CA VAL A 301 -4.68 -14.10 -1.22
C VAL A 301 -3.93 -15.05 -0.29
N HIS A 302 -2.60 -15.15 -0.43
CA HIS A 302 -1.72 -15.96 0.41
C HIS A 302 -1.25 -15.16 1.62
N MET A 303 -1.26 -15.77 2.78
CA MET A 303 -0.73 -15.15 3.99
C MET A 303 0.81 -15.15 4.00
N PRO A 304 1.47 -14.22 4.73
CA PRO A 304 2.93 -14.15 4.79
C PRO A 304 3.62 -15.47 5.15
N GLU A 305 3.01 -16.29 6.01
CA GLU A 305 3.53 -17.60 6.40
C GLU A 305 3.61 -18.59 5.23
N GLU A 306 2.69 -18.50 4.28
CA GLU A 306 2.68 -19.36 3.10
C GLU A 306 3.84 -19.01 2.18
N TYR A 307 4.18 -17.72 2.04
CA TYR A 307 5.38 -17.28 1.31
C TYR A 307 6.68 -17.74 1.98
N ILE A 308 6.72 -17.74 3.31
CA ILE A 308 7.89 -18.19 4.06
C ILE A 308 8.11 -19.70 3.88
N LYS A 309 7.04 -20.49 3.90
CA LYS A 309 7.09 -21.96 3.83
C LYS A 309 7.12 -22.52 2.42
N GLY A 310 6.53 -21.82 1.45
CA GLY A 310 6.30 -22.30 0.09
C GLY A 310 7.16 -21.65 -0.98
N ASN A 311 7.07 -22.18 -2.21
CA ASN A 311 7.56 -21.53 -3.43
C ASN A 311 6.37 -20.87 -4.14
N ILE A 312 5.81 -19.84 -3.48
CA ILE A 312 4.70 -19.05 -4.03
C ILE A 312 5.30 -17.82 -4.67
N GLU A 313 4.89 -17.53 -5.90
CA GLU A 313 5.28 -16.31 -6.59
C GLU A 313 4.67 -15.09 -5.89
N SER A 314 5.48 -14.04 -5.75
CA SER A 314 5.04 -12.82 -5.07
C SER A 314 4.07 -12.03 -5.93
N GLU A 315 2.94 -11.68 -5.34
CA GLU A 315 2.00 -10.72 -5.91
C GLU A 315 2.41 -9.30 -5.54
N ILE A 316 2.90 -8.55 -6.52
CA ILE A 316 3.37 -7.18 -6.33
C ILE A 316 2.24 -6.21 -6.68
N ARG A 317 1.84 -5.35 -5.74
CA ARG A 317 0.79 -4.35 -5.99
C ARG A 317 1.24 -3.28 -6.99
N ASN A 318 2.40 -2.71 -6.79
CA ASN A 318 2.95 -1.63 -7.62
C ASN A 318 4.24 -2.12 -8.28
N ALA A 319 4.08 -2.83 -9.41
CA ALA A 319 5.19 -3.51 -10.08
C ALA A 319 6.26 -2.54 -10.62
N THR A 320 5.85 -1.35 -11.10
CA THR A 320 6.76 -0.32 -11.59
C THR A 320 7.57 0.28 -10.43
N ILE A 321 6.92 0.60 -9.32
CA ILE A 321 7.58 1.10 -8.10
C ILE A 321 8.56 0.03 -7.58
N ALA A 322 8.11 -1.20 -7.42
CA ALA A 322 8.96 -2.29 -6.94
C ALA A 322 10.19 -2.52 -7.85
N LYS A 323 10.02 -2.42 -9.17
CA LYS A 323 11.12 -2.53 -10.14
C LYS A 323 12.18 -1.44 -9.92
N ILE A 324 11.78 -0.20 -9.70
CA ILE A 324 12.70 0.92 -9.44
C ILE A 324 13.42 0.72 -8.10
N LEU A 325 12.70 0.27 -7.06
CA LEU A 325 13.29 -0.02 -5.76
C LEU A 325 14.27 -1.22 -5.81
N TYR A 326 13.95 -2.23 -6.61
CA TYR A 326 14.87 -3.33 -6.89
C TYR A 326 16.14 -2.82 -7.57
N LEU A 327 16.01 -2.08 -8.67
CA LEU A 327 17.17 -1.57 -9.40
C LEU A 327 18.09 -0.72 -8.52
N SER A 328 17.55 0.07 -7.60
CA SER A 328 18.32 0.89 -6.66
C SER A 328 18.78 0.15 -5.39
N LYS A 329 18.67 -1.16 -5.36
CA LYS A 329 19.14 -2.02 -4.26
C LYS A 329 18.46 -1.77 -2.91
N TYR A 330 17.23 -1.23 -2.93
CA TYR A 330 16.37 -1.21 -1.74
C TYR A 330 15.69 -2.56 -1.51
N ILE A 331 15.36 -3.28 -2.58
CA ILE A 331 14.88 -4.66 -2.59
C ILE A 331 15.93 -5.54 -3.27
N GLU A 332 16.30 -6.66 -2.65
CA GLU A 332 17.37 -7.52 -3.19
C GLU A 332 16.89 -8.50 -4.27
N GLN A 333 15.68 -9.05 -4.12
CA GLN A 333 15.10 -10.01 -5.07
C GLN A 333 13.61 -9.78 -5.27
N PHE A 334 13.12 -10.00 -6.48
CA PHE A 334 11.67 -10.09 -6.73
C PHE A 334 11.11 -11.36 -6.08
N GLY A 335 10.00 -11.22 -5.36
CA GLY A 335 9.22 -12.36 -4.90
C GLY A 335 9.64 -13.01 -3.59
N SER A 336 10.68 -12.52 -2.91
CA SER A 336 11.18 -13.13 -1.68
C SER A 336 11.05 -12.26 -0.42
N GLY A 337 10.30 -11.15 -0.47
CA GLY A 337 10.28 -10.13 0.58
C GLY A 337 10.04 -10.69 1.98
N PHE A 338 8.94 -11.43 2.21
CA PHE A 338 8.67 -12.03 3.52
C PHE A 338 9.66 -13.13 3.89
N LYS A 339 10.05 -13.99 2.95
CA LYS A 339 11.06 -15.03 3.18
C LYS A 339 12.40 -14.43 3.57
N ARG A 340 12.79 -13.33 2.92
CA ARG A 340 14.00 -12.60 3.23
C ARG A 340 13.94 -11.90 4.59
N ILE A 341 12.85 -11.18 4.88
CA ILE A 341 12.64 -10.57 6.21
C ILE A 341 12.71 -11.64 7.29
N HIS A 342 12.06 -12.79 7.08
CA HIS A 342 12.09 -13.91 8.01
C HIS A 342 13.52 -14.42 8.26
N SER A 343 14.29 -14.68 7.18
CA SER A 343 15.68 -15.12 7.30
C SER A 343 16.52 -14.09 8.05
N LEU A 344 16.50 -12.82 7.62
CA LEU A 344 17.28 -11.76 8.25
C LEU A 344 16.92 -11.55 9.73
N CYS A 345 15.63 -11.62 10.06
CA CYS A 345 15.18 -11.52 11.45
C CYS A 345 15.62 -12.73 12.27
N THR A 346 15.51 -13.94 11.71
CA THR A 346 15.93 -15.20 12.38
C THR A 346 17.42 -15.20 12.66
N ASP A 347 18.23 -14.83 11.66
CA ASP A 347 19.69 -14.79 11.76
C ASP A 347 20.15 -13.76 12.82
N ALA A 348 19.40 -12.65 12.95
CA ALA A 348 19.67 -11.61 13.92
C ALA A 348 18.98 -11.80 15.28
N GLY A 349 18.18 -12.84 15.46
CA GLY A 349 17.39 -13.08 16.68
C GLY A 349 16.28 -12.02 16.90
N ILE A 350 15.82 -11.35 15.86
CA ILE A 350 14.76 -10.33 15.93
C ILE A 350 13.39 -10.98 15.78
N LYS A 351 12.53 -10.74 16.76
CA LYS A 351 11.12 -11.12 16.67
C LYS A 351 10.35 -10.08 15.84
N TYR A 352 9.39 -10.53 15.06
CA TYR A 352 8.50 -9.65 14.32
C TYR A 352 7.07 -10.20 14.31
N SER A 353 6.11 -9.34 14.01
CA SER A 353 4.73 -9.69 13.73
C SER A 353 4.15 -8.73 12.68
N TYR A 354 2.94 -9.00 12.23
CA TYR A 354 2.22 -8.09 11.34
C TYR A 354 0.72 -8.09 11.67
N GLU A 355 0.06 -7.00 11.31
CA GLU A 355 -1.39 -6.83 11.45
C GLU A 355 -1.94 -6.43 10.08
N ASN A 356 -2.93 -7.19 9.60
CA ASN A 356 -3.65 -6.87 8.37
C ASN A 356 -4.99 -6.24 8.71
N GLY A 357 -5.11 -4.96 8.53
CA GLY A 357 -6.35 -4.19 8.74
C GLY A 357 -7.01 -3.78 7.41
N LYS A 358 -8.30 -3.44 7.46
CA LYS A 358 -9.07 -2.96 6.29
C LYS A 358 -8.46 -1.73 5.61
N ASN A 359 -7.74 -0.88 6.35
CA ASN A 359 -7.21 0.38 5.85
C ASN A 359 -5.70 0.35 5.62
N GLY A 360 -5.00 -0.68 6.07
CA GLY A 360 -3.56 -0.77 5.94
C GLY A 360 -2.95 -2.01 6.56
N PHE A 361 -1.71 -2.22 6.19
CA PHE A 361 -0.86 -3.29 6.68
C PHE A 361 0.19 -2.72 7.63
N LYS A 362 0.32 -3.28 8.84
CA LYS A 362 1.29 -2.86 9.84
C LYS A 362 2.30 -3.97 10.10
N PHE A 363 3.57 -3.68 9.90
CA PHE A 363 4.67 -4.55 10.26
C PHE A 363 5.28 -4.11 11.58
N VAL A 364 5.58 -5.05 12.46
CA VAL A 364 6.11 -4.81 13.81
C VAL A 364 7.45 -5.53 13.96
N LEU A 365 8.50 -4.78 14.25
CA LEU A 365 9.81 -5.30 14.62
C LEU A 365 9.99 -5.12 16.13
N TYR A 366 10.14 -6.21 16.89
CA TYR A 366 10.37 -6.14 18.32
C TYR A 366 11.84 -5.85 18.59
N ARG A 367 12.09 -4.82 19.36
CA ARG A 367 13.44 -4.43 19.74
C ARG A 367 13.99 -5.44 20.74
N PRO A 368 15.25 -5.89 20.59
CA PRO A 368 15.87 -6.77 21.55
C PRO A 368 15.84 -6.13 22.94
N GLN A 369 15.39 -6.88 23.94
CA GLN A 369 15.56 -6.44 25.31
C GLN A 369 17.08 -6.42 25.57
N LEU A 370 17.59 -5.31 26.10
CA LEU A 370 18.91 -5.33 26.68
C LEU A 370 18.87 -6.43 27.72
N GLN A 371 19.71 -7.46 27.57
CA GLN A 371 20.08 -8.25 28.71
C GLN A 371 20.76 -7.26 29.66
N SER A 372 19.96 -6.67 30.54
CA SER A 372 20.50 -5.96 31.67
C SER A 372 21.21 -7.00 32.50
N ASP A 373 22.54 -7.01 32.42
CA ASP A 373 23.28 -7.40 33.59
C ASP A 373 22.70 -6.55 34.71
N MET A 374 21.86 -7.17 35.49
CA MET A 374 21.32 -6.74 36.77
C MET A 374 20.94 -5.25 36.90
N ILE A 375 19.89 -4.81 36.29
CA ILE A 375 18.90 -4.02 37.01
C ILE A 375 17.56 -4.68 36.73
N ASN A 376 17.08 -5.45 37.68
CA ASN A 376 15.68 -5.85 37.80
C ASN A 376 14.84 -4.58 37.97
N VAL A 377 14.56 -3.87 36.87
CA VAL A 377 13.40 -3.02 36.80
C VAL A 377 12.26 -3.99 36.42
N THR A 378 11.77 -4.70 37.41
CA THR A 378 10.36 -5.06 37.46
C THR A 378 9.63 -3.76 37.19
N LEU A 379 9.10 -3.59 35.97
CA LEU A 379 8.11 -2.57 35.67
C LEU A 379 6.95 -2.86 36.62
N ASP A 380 7.02 -2.18 37.76
CA ASP A 380 6.00 -2.26 38.78
C ASP A 380 4.73 -1.72 38.13
N VAL A 381 3.69 -2.53 38.10
CA VAL A 381 2.35 -2.23 37.52
C VAL A 381 1.70 -0.99 38.17
N THR A 382 2.41 -0.27 39.01
CA THR A 382 1.98 0.87 39.80
C THR A 382 2.21 2.25 39.16
N LEU A 383 2.94 2.36 38.03
CA LEU A 383 3.14 3.61 37.35
C LEU A 383 2.08 3.88 36.27
N ASN A 384 1.46 5.05 36.33
CA ASN A 384 0.55 5.48 35.26
C ASN A 384 1.29 6.02 34.04
N GLY A 385 0.60 6.17 32.89
CA GLY A 385 1.21 6.59 31.63
C GLY A 385 1.96 7.94 31.69
N THR A 386 1.51 8.88 32.54
CA THR A 386 2.18 10.18 32.73
C THR A 386 3.47 10.01 33.52
N GLU A 387 3.47 9.21 34.57
CA GLU A 387 4.66 8.90 35.37
C GLU A 387 5.73 8.20 34.53
N MET A 388 5.34 7.24 33.69
CA MET A 388 6.25 6.56 32.77
C MET A 388 6.86 7.52 31.74
N ALA A 389 6.05 8.43 31.17
CA ALA A 389 6.53 9.42 30.22
C ALA A 389 7.55 10.42 30.87
N VAL A 390 7.25 10.88 32.07
CA VAL A 390 8.16 11.76 32.85
C VAL A 390 9.47 11.02 33.16
N LEU A 391 9.39 9.78 33.63
CA LEU A 391 10.56 8.95 33.95
C LEU A 391 11.44 8.71 32.71
N ALA A 392 10.84 8.45 31.55
CA ALA A 392 11.55 8.26 30.29
C ALA A 392 12.33 9.51 29.85
N ILE A 393 11.75 10.70 30.04
CA ILE A 393 12.42 11.97 29.73
C ILE A 393 13.61 12.22 30.69
N LEU A 394 13.40 11.98 31.97
CA LEU A 394 14.45 12.18 32.97
C LEU A 394 15.61 11.19 32.81
N LYS A 395 15.34 9.95 32.33
CA LYS A 395 16.42 9.01 31.95
C LYS A 395 17.29 9.52 30.81
N GLN A 396 16.71 10.25 29.85
CA GLN A 396 17.47 10.82 28.72
C GLN A 396 18.12 12.14 29.01
N LYS A 397 17.44 13.00 29.78
CA LYS A 397 17.90 14.35 30.14
C LYS A 397 17.56 14.63 31.61
N PRO A 398 18.45 14.24 32.55
CA PRO A 398 18.22 14.38 33.99
C PRO A 398 18.03 15.81 34.50
N ASP A 399 18.51 16.80 33.75
CA ASP A 399 18.46 18.24 34.04
C ASP A 399 17.24 18.94 33.42
N SER A 400 16.28 18.19 32.85
CA SER A 400 15.08 18.77 32.25
C SER A 400 14.23 19.54 33.26
N SER A 401 13.86 20.78 32.90
CA SER A 401 12.93 21.57 33.71
C SER A 401 11.52 20.99 33.65
N ARG A 402 10.66 21.34 34.61
CA ARG A 402 9.26 20.91 34.62
C ARG A 402 8.48 21.42 33.42
N GLU A 403 8.82 22.61 32.95
CA GLU A 403 8.28 23.28 31.79
C GLU A 403 8.65 22.49 30.50
N GLU A 404 9.93 22.15 30.34
CA GLU A 404 10.41 21.34 29.22
C GLU A 404 9.73 19.95 29.17
N VAL A 405 9.59 19.33 30.35
CA VAL A 405 8.89 18.01 30.42
C VAL A 405 7.41 18.18 30.09
N ALA A 406 6.74 19.23 30.57
CA ALA A 406 5.35 19.52 30.33
C ALA A 406 5.06 19.73 28.85
N ASP A 407 5.92 20.51 28.16
CA ASP A 407 5.84 20.73 26.72
C ASP A 407 6.00 19.43 25.94
N LYS A 408 7.02 18.62 26.29
CA LYS A 408 7.29 17.35 25.61
C LYS A 408 6.17 16.32 25.71
N ILE A 409 5.46 16.25 26.85
CA ILE A 409 4.37 15.30 27.05
C ILE A 409 2.98 15.91 26.80
N SER A 410 2.92 17.17 26.34
CA SER A 410 1.67 17.90 26.09
C SER A 410 0.71 17.89 27.29
N LYS A 411 1.25 18.14 28.49
CA LYS A 411 0.53 18.23 29.77
C LYS A 411 0.84 19.54 30.46
N THR A 412 0.04 19.86 31.50
CA THR A 412 0.32 21.05 32.32
C THR A 412 1.49 20.81 33.25
N VAL A 413 2.25 21.88 33.59
CA VAL A 413 3.36 21.85 34.58
C VAL A 413 2.87 21.26 35.91
N ARG A 414 1.63 21.53 36.31
CA ARG A 414 1.00 20.96 37.51
C ARG A 414 0.86 19.43 37.45
N THR A 415 0.53 18.91 36.28
CA THR A 415 0.45 17.45 36.04
C THR A 415 1.83 16.81 36.14
N VAL A 416 2.85 17.43 35.53
CA VAL A 416 4.25 16.97 35.62
C VAL A 416 4.76 17.02 37.07
N GLN A 417 4.45 18.08 37.81
CA GLN A 417 4.86 18.18 39.23
C GLN A 417 4.28 17.02 40.05
N ARG A 418 2.97 16.70 39.87
CA ARG A 418 2.34 15.58 40.57
C ARG A 418 2.97 14.23 40.21
N ALA A 419 3.34 14.05 38.93
CA ALA A 419 4.03 12.85 38.49
C ALA A 419 5.44 12.73 39.10
N LEU A 420 6.20 13.83 39.15
CA LEU A 420 7.50 13.86 39.79
C LEU A 420 7.42 13.56 41.30
N ASP A 421 6.43 14.14 42.00
CA ASP A 421 6.25 13.87 43.42
C ASP A 421 5.89 12.39 43.65
N SER A 422 4.97 11.84 42.87
CA SER A 422 4.60 10.41 42.90
C SER A 422 5.79 9.49 42.60
N LEU A 423 6.59 9.78 41.57
CA LEU A 423 7.78 9.01 41.21
C LEU A 423 8.83 9.05 42.33
N ARG A 424 9.00 10.20 42.98
CA ARG A 424 9.92 10.32 44.14
C ARG A 424 9.38 9.50 45.32
N ASP A 425 8.11 9.65 45.66
CA ASP A 425 7.51 8.95 46.81
C ASP A 425 7.47 7.42 46.59
N LYS A 426 7.39 6.95 45.33
CA LYS A 426 7.52 5.56 44.93
C LYS A 426 9.00 5.09 44.84
N GLY A 427 9.96 5.97 45.04
CA GLY A 427 11.39 5.67 45.02
C GLY A 427 11.97 5.41 43.63
N TYR A 428 11.39 5.96 42.57
CA TYR A 428 11.90 5.84 41.19
C TYR A 428 12.90 6.92 40.83
N ILE A 429 12.78 8.09 41.44
CA ILE A 429 13.68 9.23 41.23
C ILE A 429 14.07 9.89 42.55
N GLN A 430 15.27 10.47 42.62
CA GLN A 430 15.65 11.37 43.68
C GLN A 430 16.21 12.67 43.11
N ARG A 431 16.10 13.73 43.90
CA ARG A 431 16.66 15.03 43.54
C ARG A 431 18.10 15.10 44.01
N VAL A 432 19.02 15.32 43.05
CA VAL A 432 20.45 15.51 43.34
C VAL A 432 20.93 16.85 42.80
N GLY A 433 22.10 17.31 43.26
CA GLY A 433 22.67 18.59 42.84
C GLY A 433 22.39 19.73 43.80
N SER A 434 22.90 20.94 43.45
CA SER A 434 22.73 22.14 44.25
C SER A 434 21.36 22.78 44.10
N LYS A 435 20.99 23.74 44.98
CA LYS A 435 19.73 24.49 44.82
C LYS A 435 19.67 25.28 43.50
N GLN A 436 20.82 25.63 42.93
CA GLN A 436 20.92 26.40 41.67
C GLN A 436 20.95 25.54 40.42
N THR A 437 21.38 24.28 40.50
CA THR A 437 21.41 23.30 39.39
C THR A 437 20.83 21.98 39.87
N PRO A 438 19.49 21.89 39.97
CA PRO A 438 18.84 20.65 40.38
C PRO A 438 18.82 19.65 39.24
N MET A 439 19.17 18.41 39.53
CA MET A 439 19.10 17.28 38.62
C MET A 439 18.26 16.16 39.22
N TRP A 440 17.69 15.33 38.37
CA TRP A 440 16.96 14.14 38.77
C TRP A 440 17.81 12.90 38.51
N GLU A 441 18.10 12.15 39.53
CA GLU A 441 18.71 10.84 39.41
C GLU A 441 17.62 9.81 39.37
N VAL A 442 17.63 8.93 38.36
CA VAL A 442 16.71 7.83 38.24
C VAL A 442 17.27 6.62 38.96
N LEU A 443 16.54 6.11 39.97
CA LEU A 443 16.96 5.04 40.87
C LEU A 443 16.50 3.66 40.43
N LYS A 444 15.37 3.57 39.67
CA LYS A 444 14.77 2.32 39.23
C LYS A 444 14.45 2.35 37.71
#